data_1949eeffe69b0e5c5804ff49e05b15b4
#
_entry.id   1949eeffe69b0e5c5804ff49e05b15b4
#
_cell.length_a   1.000
_cell.length_b   1.000
_cell.length_c   1.000
_cell.angle_alpha   90.00
_cell.angle_beta   90.00
_cell.angle_gamma   90.00
#
_symmetry.space_group_name_H-M   'P 1'
#
loop_
_entity.id
_entity.type
_entity.pdbx_description
1 polymer ?
#
loop_
_entity_poly.entity_id
_entity_poly.type
_entity_poly.pdbx_seq_one_letter_code
_entity_poly.pdbx_strand_id
1 'polypeptide(L)'
;LFRSGDRLHNLHLFANPLETEVYKKAEKGIMYFGPGVHAPLDLPNNLIRVPGNTTVYLAPGAVLKAKLLVDGVENVRIIGRGILAHPVRGIEVTNAKNVLIDGITVVNPNHYTVFGAGTKGLTVKNLKSFSCKSWSDGIDLMCCRDVLIDNVFMRNSDDCIALYNHRWNWWGGS
;
A
#
# COMPACT_ATOMS: atom_id res chain seq x y z
N LEU A 1 -9.77 -2.75 -20.37
CA LEU A 1 -9.30 -1.38 -20.55
C LEU A 1 -10.03 -0.73 -21.70
N PHE A 2 -10.87 0.25 -21.45
CA PHE A 2 -11.51 1.04 -22.51
C PHE A 2 -10.59 2.19 -22.88
N ARG A 3 -10.20 2.30 -24.16
CA ARG A 3 -9.41 3.41 -24.69
C ARG A 3 -10.34 4.42 -25.35
N SER A 4 -10.25 5.67 -24.94
CA SER A 4 -10.98 6.80 -25.55
C SER A 4 -10.19 7.53 -26.63
N GLY A 5 -9.17 6.90 -27.22
CA GLY A 5 -8.32 7.54 -28.24
C GLY A 5 -7.17 8.38 -27.68
N ASP A 6 -7.30 8.98 -26.53
CA ASP A 6 -6.24 9.70 -25.82
C ASP A 6 -5.63 8.83 -24.72
N ARG A 7 -4.32 8.62 -24.77
CA ARG A 7 -3.60 7.79 -23.79
C ARG A 7 -3.59 8.38 -22.38
N LEU A 8 -3.81 9.66 -22.23
CA LEU A 8 -3.78 10.36 -20.95
C LEU A 8 -5.15 10.35 -20.25
N HIS A 9 -6.23 10.18 -20.99
CA HIS A 9 -7.61 10.22 -20.48
C HIS A 9 -8.31 8.86 -20.58
N ASN A 10 -7.63 7.80 -20.15
CA ASN A 10 -8.19 6.46 -20.16
C ASN A 10 -9.10 6.24 -18.94
N LEU A 11 -10.25 5.61 -19.18
CA LEU A 11 -11.05 5.03 -18.11
C LEU A 11 -10.45 3.68 -17.70
N HIS A 12 -10.15 3.53 -16.41
CA HIS A 12 -9.78 2.25 -15.81
C HIS A 12 -10.95 1.72 -14.99
N LEU A 13 -11.54 0.64 -15.44
CA LEU A 13 -12.65 -0.03 -14.75
C LEU A 13 -12.15 -1.32 -14.11
N PHE A 14 -12.33 -1.44 -12.80
CA PHE A 14 -11.98 -2.63 -12.05
C PHE A 14 -13.23 -3.30 -11.49
N ALA A 15 -13.44 -4.54 -11.84
CA ALA A 15 -14.44 -5.40 -11.22
C ALA A 15 -13.74 -6.25 -10.14
N ASN A 16 -13.97 -5.92 -8.89
CA ASN A 16 -13.44 -6.69 -7.78
C ASN A 16 -14.53 -7.59 -7.20
N PRO A 17 -14.18 -8.72 -6.58
CA PRO A 17 -15.15 -9.47 -5.77
C PRO A 17 -15.68 -8.61 -4.62
N LEU A 18 -16.87 -8.96 -4.14
CA LEU A 18 -17.41 -8.33 -2.94
C LEU A 18 -16.45 -8.54 -1.76
N GLU A 19 -16.40 -7.56 -0.88
CA GLU A 19 -15.63 -7.72 0.37
C GLU A 19 -16.30 -8.77 1.25
N THR A 20 -15.50 -9.72 1.70
CA THR A 20 -15.95 -10.77 2.63
C THR A 20 -15.71 -10.37 4.08
N GLU A 21 -14.84 -9.40 4.31
CA GLU A 21 -14.49 -8.87 5.64
C GLU A 21 -14.79 -7.37 5.66
N VAL A 22 -15.73 -6.97 6.48
CA VAL A 22 -16.11 -5.57 6.67
C VAL A 22 -16.04 -5.24 8.16
N TYR A 23 -15.31 -4.19 8.49
CA TYR A 23 -15.09 -3.76 9.86
C TYR A 23 -15.85 -2.49 10.19
N LYS A 24 -16.09 -2.26 11.48
CA LYS A 24 -16.74 -1.06 11.99
C LYS A 24 -15.78 -0.25 12.86
N LYS A 25 -16.13 1.00 13.08
CA LYS A 25 -15.40 1.88 13.99
C LYS A 25 -15.43 1.30 15.42
N ALA A 26 -14.30 1.45 16.12
CA ALA A 26 -14.12 1.00 17.51
C ALA A 26 -14.04 -0.52 17.75
N GLU A 27 -13.85 -1.33 16.73
CA GLU A 27 -13.48 -2.72 16.94
C GLU A 27 -12.03 -2.85 17.44
N LYS A 28 -11.79 -3.74 18.37
CA LYS A 28 -10.46 -3.96 18.96
C LYS A 28 -9.46 -4.45 17.90
N GLY A 29 -8.29 -3.84 17.83
CA GLY A 29 -7.26 -4.18 16.85
C GLY A 29 -7.52 -3.66 15.44
N ILE A 30 -8.53 -2.81 15.25
CA ILE A 30 -8.90 -2.22 13.98
C ILE A 30 -8.60 -0.72 13.97
N MET A 31 -7.78 -0.28 13.04
CA MET A 31 -7.64 1.13 12.66
C MET A 31 -8.60 1.39 11.51
N TYR A 32 -9.77 1.95 11.80
CA TYR A 32 -10.86 2.11 10.86
C TYR A 32 -10.87 3.51 10.22
N PHE A 33 -10.86 3.56 8.89
CA PHE A 33 -11.08 4.75 8.10
C PHE A 33 -12.37 4.59 7.27
N GLY A 34 -13.43 5.26 7.69
CA GLY A 34 -14.73 5.24 7.00
C GLY A 34 -14.75 6.12 5.75
N PRO A 35 -15.90 6.17 5.03
CA PRO A 35 -16.06 7.06 3.89
C PRO A 35 -15.72 8.50 4.23
N GLY A 36 -15.07 9.22 3.30
CA GLY A 36 -14.64 10.61 3.48
C GLY A 36 -13.11 10.77 3.45
N VAL A 37 -12.66 12.01 3.60
CA VAL A 37 -11.23 12.37 3.55
C VAL A 37 -10.66 12.42 4.95
N HIS A 38 -9.60 11.65 5.17
CA HIS A 38 -8.82 11.57 6.40
C HIS A 38 -7.43 12.13 6.16
N ALA A 39 -7.09 13.22 6.82
CA ALA A 39 -5.78 13.86 6.73
C ALA A 39 -5.29 14.15 8.16
N PRO A 40 -4.47 13.27 8.76
CA PRO A 40 -3.95 13.47 10.11
C PRO A 40 -2.86 14.56 10.09
N LEU A 41 -3.28 15.82 10.09
CA LEU A 41 -2.40 17.00 10.00
C LEU A 41 -1.53 17.20 11.25
N ASP A 42 -1.90 16.58 12.34
CA ASP A 42 -1.21 16.58 13.63
C ASP A 42 0.00 15.63 13.68
N LEU A 43 0.10 14.71 12.71
CA LEU A 43 1.21 13.78 12.64
C LEU A 43 2.35 14.32 11.75
N PRO A 44 3.60 14.30 12.21
CA PRO A 44 4.75 14.67 11.39
C PRO A 44 4.77 13.89 10.07
N ASN A 45 4.86 14.61 8.96
CA ASN A 45 4.84 14.03 7.59
C ASN A 45 3.59 13.17 7.29
N ASN A 46 2.49 13.37 7.99
CA ASN A 46 1.28 12.54 7.89
C ASN A 46 1.60 11.05 8.02
N LEU A 47 2.47 10.69 8.96
CA LEU A 47 2.94 9.33 9.17
C LEU A 47 2.10 8.61 10.22
N ILE A 48 1.44 7.54 9.81
CA ILE A 48 0.74 6.61 10.71
C ILE A 48 1.62 5.38 10.93
N ARG A 49 2.09 5.18 12.17
CA ARG A 49 2.75 3.92 12.56
C ARG A 49 1.68 2.88 12.89
N VAL A 50 1.77 1.74 12.22
CA VAL A 50 0.80 0.64 12.40
C VAL A 50 1.38 -0.33 13.42
N PRO A 51 0.71 -0.54 14.57
CA PRO A 51 1.13 -1.53 15.56
C PRO A 51 1.02 -2.96 15.03
N GLY A 52 1.75 -3.89 15.66
CA GLY A 52 1.56 -5.32 15.40
C GLY A 52 0.18 -5.82 15.78
N ASN A 53 -0.24 -6.94 15.21
CA ASN A 53 -1.57 -7.54 15.40
C ASN A 53 -2.73 -6.57 15.12
N THR A 54 -2.55 -5.68 14.12
CA THR A 54 -3.51 -4.63 13.76
C THR A 54 -3.99 -4.80 12.33
N THR A 55 -5.28 -4.60 12.12
CA THR A 55 -5.87 -4.43 10.79
C THR A 55 -6.14 -2.95 10.55
N VAL A 56 -5.53 -2.37 9.52
CA VAL A 56 -5.90 -1.07 8.97
C VAL A 56 -6.96 -1.30 7.91
N TYR A 57 -8.17 -0.83 8.15
CA TYR A 57 -9.27 -0.98 7.22
C TYR A 57 -9.67 0.35 6.59
N LEU A 58 -9.47 0.44 5.28
CA LEU A 58 -9.92 1.57 4.47
C LEU A 58 -11.25 1.18 3.79
N ALA A 59 -12.36 1.63 4.36
CA ALA A 59 -13.69 1.31 3.83
C ALA A 59 -13.89 1.88 2.41
N PRO A 60 -14.82 1.33 1.63
CA PRO A 60 -15.23 1.95 0.37
C PRO A 60 -15.58 3.43 0.56
N GLY A 61 -15.02 4.31 -0.28
CA GLY A 61 -15.19 5.76 -0.17
C GLY A 61 -14.26 6.47 0.83
N ALA A 62 -13.40 5.74 1.55
CA ALA A 62 -12.35 6.34 2.36
C ALA A 62 -11.20 6.87 1.48
N VAL A 63 -10.72 8.07 1.77
CA VAL A 63 -9.53 8.67 1.16
C VAL A 63 -8.57 9.06 2.28
N LEU A 64 -7.50 8.31 2.45
CA LEU A 64 -6.49 8.56 3.48
C LEU A 64 -5.30 9.30 2.89
N LYS A 65 -4.99 10.47 3.41
CA LYS A 65 -3.82 11.28 3.04
C LYS A 65 -2.70 11.10 4.06
N ALA A 66 -2.16 9.90 4.14
CA ALA A 66 -1.10 9.57 5.07
C ALA A 66 -0.18 8.49 4.51
N LYS A 67 1.03 8.41 5.05
CA LYS A 67 1.93 7.26 4.89
C LYS A 67 1.60 6.23 5.95
N LEU A 68 1.55 4.96 5.59
CA LEU A 68 1.46 3.85 6.53
C LEU A 68 2.84 3.23 6.72
N LEU A 69 3.29 3.13 7.96
CA LEU A 69 4.57 2.51 8.33
C LEU A 69 4.33 1.30 9.23
N VAL A 70 4.76 0.15 8.72
CA VAL A 70 4.81 -1.14 9.44
C VAL A 70 6.29 -1.45 9.67
N ASP A 71 6.80 -1.21 10.87
CA ASP A 71 8.23 -1.34 11.16
C ASP A 71 8.50 -2.16 12.41
N GLY A 72 9.26 -3.25 12.26
CA GLY A 72 9.66 -4.12 13.35
C GLY A 72 8.51 -4.88 14.02
N VAL A 73 7.37 -5.01 13.37
CA VAL A 73 6.16 -5.63 13.93
C VAL A 73 5.67 -6.80 13.07
N GLU A 74 4.71 -7.54 13.58
CA GLU A 74 4.17 -8.69 12.87
C GLU A 74 2.63 -8.76 12.91
N ASN A 75 2.06 -9.57 11.99
CA ASN A 75 0.63 -9.80 11.86
C ASN A 75 -0.15 -8.51 11.59
N VAL A 76 0.25 -7.78 10.56
CA VAL A 76 -0.44 -6.56 10.14
C VAL A 76 -1.21 -6.81 8.84
N ARG A 77 -2.43 -6.26 8.78
CA ARG A 77 -3.25 -6.28 7.59
C ARG A 77 -3.64 -4.85 7.20
N ILE A 78 -3.45 -4.48 5.95
CA ILE A 78 -3.88 -3.21 5.38
C ILE A 78 -4.84 -3.55 4.25
N ILE A 79 -6.13 -3.43 4.51
CA ILE A 79 -7.16 -3.99 3.63
C ILE A 79 -8.32 -3.03 3.36
N GLY A 80 -9.14 -3.35 2.39
CA GLY A 80 -10.36 -2.63 2.05
C GLY A 80 -10.41 -2.16 0.60
N ARG A 81 -11.30 -1.20 0.33
CA ARG A 81 -11.52 -0.63 -1.01
C ARG A 81 -11.31 0.89 -1.06
N GLY A 82 -10.72 1.45 -0.02
CA GLY A 82 -10.39 2.86 0.04
C GLY A 82 -9.15 3.25 -0.76
N ILE A 83 -8.86 4.53 -0.73
CA ILE A 83 -7.77 5.16 -1.47
C ILE A 83 -6.73 5.72 -0.48
N LEU A 84 -5.47 5.42 -0.72
CA LEU A 84 -4.33 6.10 -0.12
C LEU A 84 -3.86 7.18 -1.11
N ALA A 85 -4.06 8.45 -0.79
CA ALA A 85 -3.86 9.54 -1.73
C ALA A 85 -2.68 10.43 -1.35
N HIS A 86 -1.78 10.66 -2.31
CA HIS A 86 -0.63 11.57 -2.22
C HIS A 86 0.28 11.35 -0.99
N PRO A 87 0.55 10.12 -0.56
CA PRO A 87 1.48 9.88 0.54
C PRO A 87 2.92 10.22 0.12
N VAL A 88 3.78 10.52 1.09
CA VAL A 88 5.22 10.70 0.82
C VAL A 88 5.84 9.42 0.26
N ARG A 89 5.58 8.29 0.89
CA ARG A 89 5.63 6.92 0.37
C ARG A 89 4.29 6.29 0.74
N GLY A 90 3.79 5.36 -0.03
CA GLY A 90 2.49 4.76 0.23
C GLY A 90 2.46 3.94 1.51
N ILE A 91 2.91 2.70 1.38
CA ILE A 91 3.01 1.74 2.48
C ILE A 91 4.47 1.31 2.59
N GLU A 92 5.04 1.51 3.74
CA GLU A 92 6.42 1.12 4.05
C GLU A 92 6.40 -0.03 5.07
N VAL A 93 7.01 -1.17 4.69
CA VAL A 93 7.03 -2.41 5.47
C VAL A 93 8.46 -2.81 5.69
N THR A 94 8.98 -2.57 6.89
CA THR A 94 10.39 -2.78 7.22
C THR A 94 10.56 -3.70 8.42
N ASN A 95 11.51 -4.65 8.32
CA ASN A 95 11.82 -5.60 9.41
C ASN A 95 10.58 -6.32 9.98
N ALA A 96 9.55 -6.49 9.17
CA ALA A 96 8.25 -6.99 9.59
C ALA A 96 8.06 -8.46 9.24
N LYS A 97 7.02 -9.09 9.83
CA LYS A 97 6.63 -10.46 9.50
C LYS A 97 5.13 -10.56 9.30
N ASN A 98 4.71 -11.41 8.35
CA ASN A 98 3.32 -11.72 8.11
C ASN A 98 2.48 -10.46 7.89
N VAL A 99 2.70 -9.78 6.78
CA VAL A 99 1.99 -8.55 6.39
C VAL A 99 1.15 -8.80 5.16
N LEU A 100 -0.12 -8.41 5.21
CA LEU A 100 -1.06 -8.45 4.10
C LEU A 100 -1.46 -7.05 3.67
N ILE A 101 -1.34 -6.77 2.37
CA ILE A 101 -1.91 -5.58 1.72
C ILE A 101 -2.92 -6.08 0.70
N ASP A 102 -4.21 -5.71 0.84
CA ASP A 102 -5.26 -6.25 -0.05
C ASP A 102 -6.31 -5.20 -0.42
N GLY A 103 -6.51 -5.02 -1.71
CA GLY A 103 -7.68 -4.37 -2.28
C GLY A 103 -7.63 -2.85 -2.41
N ILE A 104 -6.71 -2.19 -1.74
CA ILE A 104 -6.64 -0.72 -1.72
C ILE A 104 -6.12 -0.14 -3.05
N THR A 105 -6.40 1.14 -3.25
CA THR A 105 -5.85 1.91 -4.36
C THR A 105 -4.88 2.98 -3.83
N VAL A 106 -3.70 3.10 -4.43
CA VAL A 106 -2.73 4.15 -4.10
C VAL A 106 -2.62 5.12 -5.28
N VAL A 107 -2.76 6.41 -4.99
CA VAL A 107 -2.77 7.46 -6.02
C VAL A 107 -1.70 8.51 -5.74
N ASN A 108 -0.84 8.72 -6.74
CA ASN A 108 0.21 9.73 -6.74
C ASN A 108 1.07 9.79 -5.47
N PRO A 109 1.68 8.68 -5.04
CA PRO A 109 2.71 8.74 -4.01
C PRO A 109 3.89 9.59 -4.52
N ASN A 110 4.56 10.29 -3.61
CA ASN A 110 5.76 11.07 -3.97
C ASN A 110 7.01 10.20 -4.18
N HIS A 111 6.92 8.92 -3.84
CA HIS A 111 7.96 7.91 -3.97
C HIS A 111 7.26 6.54 -4.14
N TYR A 112 7.84 5.44 -3.74
CA TYR A 112 7.28 4.09 -3.90
C TYR A 112 5.83 3.96 -3.41
N THR A 113 5.04 3.18 -4.12
CA THR A 113 3.68 2.80 -3.69
C THR A 113 3.73 1.85 -2.50
N VAL A 114 4.53 0.78 -2.63
CA VAL A 114 4.86 -0.14 -1.54
C VAL A 114 6.37 -0.28 -1.47
N PHE A 115 6.92 -0.08 -0.30
CA PHE A 115 8.32 -0.34 -0.01
C PHE A 115 8.43 -1.47 1.01
N GLY A 116 9.04 -2.57 0.63
CA GLY A 116 9.34 -3.69 1.51
C GLY A 116 10.84 -3.82 1.74
N ALA A 117 11.28 -3.92 3.01
CA ALA A 117 12.69 -4.12 3.29
C ALA A 117 12.92 -5.02 4.51
N GLY A 118 13.79 -6.03 4.38
CA GLY A 118 14.10 -6.98 5.47
C GLY A 118 12.87 -7.72 6.01
N THR A 119 11.81 -7.81 5.24
CA THR A 119 10.50 -8.34 5.65
C THR A 119 10.35 -9.79 5.22
N LYS A 120 9.69 -10.59 6.07
CA LYS A 120 9.37 -12.00 5.78
C LYS A 120 7.85 -12.23 5.77
N GLY A 121 7.32 -12.86 4.71
CA GLY A 121 5.90 -13.13 4.58
C GLY A 121 5.11 -11.87 4.24
N LEU A 122 5.42 -11.22 3.12
CA LEU A 122 4.66 -10.08 2.60
C LEU A 122 3.75 -10.54 1.47
N THR A 123 2.45 -10.33 1.64
CA THR A 123 1.46 -10.56 0.59
C THR A 123 0.88 -9.24 0.12
N VAL A 124 0.98 -8.95 -1.17
CA VAL A 124 0.35 -7.80 -1.82
C VAL A 124 -0.59 -8.30 -2.89
N LYS A 125 -1.88 -8.10 -2.70
CA LYS A 125 -2.87 -8.55 -3.68
C LYS A 125 -3.96 -7.52 -3.94
N ASN A 126 -4.57 -7.60 -5.12
CA ASN A 126 -5.65 -6.70 -5.55
C ASN A 126 -5.30 -5.21 -5.44
N LEU A 127 -4.03 -4.84 -5.34
CA LEU A 127 -3.57 -3.46 -5.25
C LEU A 127 -3.71 -2.77 -6.61
N LYS A 128 -4.12 -1.50 -6.59
CA LYS A 128 -4.07 -0.62 -7.76
C LYS A 128 -3.16 0.55 -7.45
N SER A 129 -2.23 0.84 -8.35
CA SER A 129 -1.30 1.96 -8.21
C SER A 129 -1.33 2.85 -9.43
N PHE A 130 -1.43 4.15 -9.17
CA PHE A 130 -1.36 5.19 -10.19
C PHE A 130 -0.39 6.27 -9.74
N SER A 131 0.64 6.54 -10.54
CA SER A 131 1.60 7.60 -10.23
C SER A 131 2.08 8.32 -11.49
N CYS A 132 2.49 9.59 -11.30
CA CYS A 132 3.02 10.43 -12.36
C CYS A 132 4.21 11.29 -11.90
N LYS A 133 4.81 10.98 -10.74
CA LYS A 133 5.97 11.67 -10.21
C LYS A 133 7.25 10.87 -10.43
N SER A 134 8.38 11.55 -10.50
CA SER A 134 9.69 10.89 -10.52
C SER A 134 9.85 10.01 -9.29
N TRP A 135 10.49 8.84 -9.45
CA TRP A 135 10.76 7.87 -8.38
C TRP A 135 9.50 7.29 -7.72
N SER A 136 8.33 7.39 -8.37
CA SER A 136 7.09 6.81 -7.84
C SER A 136 6.81 5.45 -8.46
N ASP A 137 7.67 4.52 -8.09
CA ASP A 137 7.60 3.10 -8.44
C ASP A 137 6.37 2.42 -7.83
N GLY A 138 6.09 1.23 -8.28
CA GLY A 138 5.04 0.38 -7.75
C GLY A 138 5.47 -0.31 -6.45
N ILE A 139 6.02 -1.51 -6.56
CA ILE A 139 6.44 -2.33 -5.41
C ILE A 139 7.95 -2.53 -5.47
N ASP A 140 8.66 -1.94 -4.51
CA ASP A 140 10.10 -2.09 -4.35
C ASP A 140 10.42 -2.98 -3.15
N LEU A 141 11.18 -4.06 -3.40
CA LEU A 141 11.49 -5.05 -2.38
C LEU A 141 13.01 -5.17 -2.20
N MET A 142 13.46 -4.98 -0.96
CA MET A 142 14.87 -5.08 -0.58
C MET A 142 15.05 -6.14 0.49
N CYS A 143 15.79 -7.22 0.17
CA CYS A 143 16.08 -8.30 1.13
C CYS A 143 14.83 -8.94 1.74
N CYS A 144 13.71 -8.98 1.02
CA CYS A 144 12.48 -9.62 1.47
C CYS A 144 12.48 -11.11 1.19
N ARG A 145 11.74 -11.87 1.99
CA ARG A 145 11.57 -13.33 1.83
C ARG A 145 10.09 -13.71 1.89
N ASP A 146 9.73 -14.79 1.21
CA ASP A 146 8.36 -15.32 1.20
C ASP A 146 7.35 -14.25 0.78
N VAL A 147 7.55 -13.66 -0.41
CA VAL A 147 6.71 -12.59 -0.94
C VAL A 147 5.77 -13.14 -1.99
N LEU A 148 4.49 -12.77 -1.88
CA LEU A 148 3.46 -13.01 -2.89
C LEU A 148 2.93 -11.68 -3.41
N ILE A 149 2.98 -11.48 -4.72
CA ILE A 149 2.33 -10.38 -5.43
C ILE A 149 1.32 -11.02 -6.39
N ASP A 150 0.04 -10.70 -6.19
CA ASP A 150 -1.04 -11.33 -6.94
C ASP A 150 -2.12 -10.32 -7.34
N ASN A 151 -2.59 -10.40 -8.58
CA ASN A 151 -3.68 -9.60 -9.12
C ASN A 151 -3.50 -8.08 -8.86
N VAL A 152 -2.34 -7.53 -9.17
CA VAL A 152 -2.03 -6.11 -9.01
C VAL A 152 -2.15 -5.35 -10.33
N PHE A 153 -2.61 -4.12 -10.27
CA PHE A 153 -2.59 -3.20 -11.39
C PHE A 153 -1.66 -2.03 -11.08
N MET A 154 -0.72 -1.77 -11.98
CA MET A 154 0.25 -0.70 -11.80
C MET A 154 0.35 0.15 -13.06
N ARG A 155 0.11 1.44 -12.90
CA ARG A 155 0.38 2.48 -13.88
C ARG A 155 1.27 3.51 -13.22
N ASN A 156 2.54 3.18 -13.14
CA ASN A 156 3.54 3.96 -12.44
C ASN A 156 4.43 4.70 -13.46
N SER A 157 5.03 5.80 -13.04
CA SER A 157 5.95 6.61 -13.86
C SER A 157 7.39 6.09 -13.82
N ASP A 158 7.67 5.16 -12.93
CA ASP A 158 8.94 4.45 -12.82
C ASP A 158 8.68 2.94 -12.73
N ASP A 159 9.57 2.14 -12.18
CA ASP A 159 9.47 0.68 -12.15
C ASP A 159 8.16 0.21 -11.49
N CYS A 160 7.46 -0.72 -12.14
CA CYS A 160 6.27 -1.31 -11.55
C CYS A 160 6.60 -2.26 -10.39
N ILE A 161 7.64 -3.08 -10.57
CA ILE A 161 8.17 -3.98 -9.54
C ILE A 161 9.68 -3.98 -9.64
N ALA A 162 10.35 -3.67 -8.53
CA ALA A 162 11.81 -3.71 -8.43
C ALA A 162 12.26 -4.62 -7.28
N LEU A 163 13.21 -5.52 -7.58
CA LEU A 163 13.71 -6.49 -6.64
C LEU A 163 15.21 -6.27 -6.41
N TYR A 164 15.59 -6.05 -5.16
CA TYR A 164 16.97 -5.82 -4.76
C TYR A 164 17.40 -6.84 -3.72
N ASN A 165 18.54 -7.50 -3.95
CA ASN A 165 19.14 -8.36 -2.93
C ASN A 165 19.80 -7.52 -1.84
N HIS A 166 20.42 -6.40 -2.22
CA HIS A 166 20.88 -5.38 -1.28
C HIS A 166 20.79 -3.99 -1.93
N ARG A 167 20.40 -3.01 -1.16
CA ARG A 167 20.40 -1.59 -1.56
C ARG A 167 20.40 -0.72 -0.31
N TRP A 168 21.16 0.36 -0.34
CA TRP A 168 21.36 1.25 0.81
C TRP A 168 21.91 0.46 2.02
N ASN A 169 21.23 0.51 3.16
CA ASN A 169 21.61 -0.19 4.38
C ASN A 169 20.90 -1.56 4.53
N TRP A 170 20.22 -2.02 3.48
CA TRP A 170 19.52 -3.31 3.49
C TRP A 170 20.39 -4.36 2.80
N TRP A 171 20.75 -5.41 3.53
CA TRP A 171 21.60 -6.49 3.04
C TRP A 171 20.82 -7.81 3.03
N GLY A 172 20.79 -8.46 1.89
CA GLY A 172 20.30 -9.83 1.79
C GLY A 172 21.20 -10.74 2.64
N GLY A 173 20.63 -11.35 3.66
CA GLY A 173 21.34 -12.36 4.42
C GLY A 173 21.68 -13.55 3.53
N SER A 174 22.81 -14.18 3.77
CA SER A 174 23.22 -15.48 3.21
C SER A 174 22.28 -16.59 3.66
#